data_faeff966a198886011e0a85332fc6da8
#
_entry.id   faeff966a198886011e0a85332fc6da8
#
_cell.length_a   1.000
_cell.length_b   1.000
_cell.length_c   1.000
_cell.angle_alpha   90.00
_cell.angle_beta   90.00
_cell.angle_gamma   90.00
#
_symmetry.space_group_name_H-M   'P 1'
#
loop_
_entity.id
_entity.type
_entity.pdbx_description
1 polymer ?
#
loop_
_entity_poly.entity_id
_entity_poly.type
_entity_poly.pdbx_seq_one_letter_code
_entity_poly.pdbx_strand_id
1 'polypeptide(L)'
;KEYYEGIMDWQKTQNGVESLLPENISYENGVLGGLLSALSIFCSKGDKVLLHSPTYVGFTRSLINNGYTIVSSPLYRDEEGIWRIDFDDMERKLREEKIHASIFCSPHNPSGRVWESSELKKAMALYEKYDVQVISDEIWSDIIMPGFSHIPTQSVSDYAKMHTIALYAPSKTFNLAGLVGAYHICYNKTLQDRMEKETSLSHYNSMNVLSMHALIGAYSEEGKLWLKELLSVLSENRDFACAFI
;
A
#
# COMPACT_ATOMS: atom_id res chain seq x y z
N LYS A 1 13.03 -19.07 4.76
CA LYS A 1 13.00 -19.49 3.35
C LYS A 1 11.56 -19.49 2.85
N GLU A 2 10.71 -20.38 3.36
CA GLU A 2 9.29 -20.55 2.94
C GLU A 2 8.47 -19.24 3.00
N TYR A 3 8.71 -18.38 3.98
CA TYR A 3 8.05 -17.07 4.11
C TYR A 3 8.27 -16.18 2.88
N TYR A 4 9.52 -16.03 2.44
CA TYR A 4 9.85 -15.22 1.27
C TYR A 4 9.39 -15.87 -0.04
N GLU A 5 9.52 -17.20 -0.14
CA GLU A 5 9.02 -17.96 -1.29
C GLU A 5 7.50 -17.82 -1.44
N GLY A 6 6.75 -17.88 -0.33
CA GLY A 6 5.31 -17.65 -0.32
C GLY A 6 4.94 -16.25 -0.78
N ILE A 7 5.65 -15.19 -0.31
CA ILE A 7 5.41 -13.83 -0.77
C ILE A 7 5.71 -13.67 -2.27
N MET A 8 6.84 -14.20 -2.73
CA MET A 8 7.22 -14.09 -4.16
C MET A 8 6.21 -14.81 -5.05
N ASP A 9 5.77 -16.00 -4.69
CA ASP A 9 4.74 -16.74 -5.45
C ASP A 9 3.39 -16.01 -5.42
N TRP A 10 2.98 -15.48 -4.27
CA TRP A 10 1.75 -14.71 -4.14
C TRP A 10 1.78 -13.45 -5.01
N GLN A 11 2.84 -12.66 -4.92
CA GLN A 11 3.00 -11.45 -5.72
C GLN A 11 3.04 -11.76 -7.22
N LYS A 12 3.67 -12.85 -7.62
CA LYS A 12 3.69 -13.30 -9.01
C LYS A 12 2.30 -13.72 -9.49
N THR A 13 1.62 -14.57 -8.73
CA THR A 13 0.35 -15.18 -9.16
C THR A 13 -0.85 -14.26 -9.01
N GLN A 14 -0.88 -13.39 -8.00
CA GLN A 14 -2.00 -12.47 -7.76
C GLN A 14 -1.77 -11.09 -8.41
N ASN A 15 -0.55 -10.58 -8.39
CA ASN A 15 -0.24 -9.20 -8.81
C ASN A 15 0.64 -9.12 -10.08
N GLY A 16 1.04 -10.26 -10.67
CA GLY A 16 1.85 -10.28 -11.89
C GLY A 16 3.29 -9.78 -11.72
N VAL A 17 3.84 -9.81 -10.50
CA VAL A 17 5.20 -9.33 -10.20
C VAL A 17 6.21 -10.44 -10.48
N GLU A 18 6.89 -10.38 -11.62
CA GLU A 18 7.79 -11.44 -12.11
C GLU A 18 9.20 -11.41 -11.50
N SER A 19 9.70 -10.23 -11.08
CA SER A 19 11.12 -10.00 -10.75
C SER A 19 11.38 -9.70 -9.29
N LEU A 20 10.52 -10.17 -8.39
CA LEU A 20 10.70 -9.96 -6.95
C LEU A 20 11.74 -10.93 -6.40
N LEU A 21 12.71 -10.40 -5.65
CA LEU A 21 13.78 -11.18 -5.00
C LEU A 21 13.64 -11.10 -3.47
N PRO A 22 14.17 -12.08 -2.72
CA PRO A 22 14.09 -12.06 -1.25
C PRO A 22 14.67 -10.81 -0.60
N GLU A 23 15.74 -10.24 -1.17
CA GLU A 23 16.38 -9.00 -0.70
C GLU A 23 15.53 -7.74 -0.90
N ASN A 24 14.47 -7.82 -1.68
CA ASN A 24 13.51 -6.72 -1.83
C ASN A 24 12.41 -6.72 -0.77
N ILE A 25 12.36 -7.76 0.08
CA ILE A 25 11.26 -8.01 1.01
C ILE A 25 11.77 -7.93 2.43
N SER A 26 11.11 -7.16 3.29
CA SER A 26 11.36 -7.21 4.73
C SER A 26 10.06 -7.25 5.52
N TYR A 27 10.11 -7.92 6.67
CA TYR A 27 9.00 -7.98 7.61
C TYR A 27 8.72 -6.62 8.24
N GLU A 28 7.44 -6.34 8.46
CA GLU A 28 6.98 -5.17 9.19
C GLU A 28 5.98 -5.56 10.29
N ASN A 29 6.04 -4.85 11.39
CA ASN A 29 5.12 -5.03 12.50
C ASN A 29 3.82 -4.26 12.24
N GLY A 30 3.05 -4.73 11.27
CA GLY A 30 1.86 -4.09 10.72
C GLY A 30 2.18 -3.01 9.68
N VAL A 31 1.22 -2.76 8.79
CA VAL A 31 1.36 -1.78 7.71
C VAL A 31 1.60 -0.36 8.24
N LEU A 32 0.92 0.04 9.32
CA LEU A 32 1.17 1.36 9.94
C LEU A 32 2.56 1.47 10.56
N GLY A 33 3.11 0.36 11.09
CA GLY A 33 4.49 0.29 11.56
C GLY A 33 5.47 0.51 10.41
N GLY A 34 5.33 -0.23 9.32
CA GLY A 34 6.14 -0.06 8.11
C GLY A 34 6.02 1.32 7.48
N LEU A 35 4.82 1.90 7.49
CA LEU A 35 4.59 3.27 7.04
C LEU A 35 5.40 4.29 7.86
N LEU A 36 5.42 4.17 9.18
CA LEU A 36 6.19 5.05 10.04
C LEU A 36 7.70 4.84 9.87
N SER A 37 8.15 3.60 9.69
CA SER A 37 9.55 3.29 9.38
C SER A 37 9.96 3.95 8.05
N ALA A 38 9.12 3.89 7.01
CA ALA A 38 9.38 4.54 5.74
C ALA A 38 9.39 6.07 5.85
N LEU A 39 8.45 6.65 6.60
CA LEU A 39 8.43 8.09 6.84
C LEU A 39 9.70 8.57 7.55
N SER A 40 10.20 7.81 8.53
CA SER A 40 11.41 8.19 9.28
C SER A 40 12.68 8.27 8.43
N ILE A 41 12.73 7.53 7.30
CA ILE A 41 13.85 7.63 6.36
C ILE A 41 13.67 8.70 5.29
N PHE A 42 12.45 9.19 5.07
CA PHE A 42 12.14 10.22 4.08
C PHE A 42 11.96 11.62 4.67
N CYS A 43 11.45 11.70 5.89
CA CYS A 43 10.97 12.93 6.49
C CYS A 43 11.54 13.16 7.89
N SER A 44 11.69 14.43 8.25
CA SER A 44 11.90 14.90 9.62
C SER A 44 10.59 15.32 10.27
N LYS A 45 10.55 15.41 11.60
CA LYS A 45 9.38 15.98 12.30
C LYS A 45 9.09 17.39 11.81
N GLY A 46 7.83 17.66 11.54
CA GLY A 46 7.37 18.92 10.95
C GLY A 46 7.25 18.90 9.43
N ASP A 47 7.88 17.94 8.75
CA ASP A 47 7.78 17.83 7.30
C ASP A 47 6.36 17.50 6.85
N LYS A 48 6.06 17.92 5.62
CA LYS A 48 4.75 17.78 5.00
C LYS A 48 4.64 16.46 4.23
N VAL A 49 3.54 15.76 4.48
CA VAL A 49 3.22 14.49 3.82
C VAL A 49 1.88 14.63 3.10
N LEU A 50 1.85 14.29 1.81
CA LEU A 50 0.63 14.36 1.00
C LEU A 50 -0.25 13.13 1.22
N LEU A 51 -1.55 13.36 1.40
CA LEU A 51 -2.62 12.35 1.43
C LEU A 51 -3.74 12.73 0.47
N HIS A 52 -4.38 11.73 -0.13
CA HIS A 52 -5.64 11.92 -0.85
C HIS A 52 -6.83 11.74 0.09
N SER A 53 -7.70 12.77 0.22
CA SER A 53 -8.87 12.70 1.10
C SER A 53 -10.18 12.44 0.32
N PRO A 54 -11.17 11.72 0.90
CA PRO A 54 -11.13 11.10 2.24
C PRO A 54 -10.05 10.04 2.34
N THR A 55 -9.51 9.80 3.54
CA THR A 55 -8.42 8.84 3.73
C THR A 55 -8.65 7.97 4.98
N TYR A 56 -7.91 6.88 5.07
CA TYR A 56 -7.95 6.03 6.26
C TYR A 56 -7.46 6.79 7.50
N VAL A 57 -8.27 6.75 8.56
CA VAL A 57 -7.98 7.46 9.83
C VAL A 57 -6.65 7.05 10.48
N GLY A 58 -6.19 5.82 10.21
CA GLY A 58 -4.89 5.35 10.67
C GLY A 58 -3.72 6.18 10.13
N PHE A 59 -3.79 6.65 8.87
CA PHE A 59 -2.75 7.52 8.32
C PHE A 59 -2.70 8.87 9.02
N THR A 60 -3.85 9.53 9.16
CA THR A 60 -3.90 10.85 9.79
C THR A 60 -3.45 10.81 11.24
N ARG A 61 -3.88 9.80 12.01
CA ARG A 61 -3.45 9.61 13.40
C ARG A 61 -1.95 9.32 13.49
N SER A 62 -1.43 8.45 12.62
CA SER A 62 0.00 8.11 12.61
C SER A 62 0.86 9.33 12.29
N LEU A 63 0.47 10.15 11.32
CA LEU A 63 1.19 11.36 10.96
C LEU A 63 1.18 12.37 12.11
N ILE A 64 0.00 12.71 12.64
CA ILE A 64 -0.15 13.70 13.70
C ILE A 64 0.61 13.28 14.97
N ASN A 65 0.45 12.02 15.41
CA ASN A 65 1.08 11.51 16.62
C ASN A 65 2.61 11.45 16.53
N ASN A 66 3.16 11.38 15.30
CA ASN A 66 4.61 11.35 15.08
C ASN A 66 5.18 12.72 14.65
N GLY A 67 4.36 13.77 14.64
CA GLY A 67 4.78 15.15 14.42
C GLY A 67 4.98 15.53 12.97
N TYR A 68 4.34 14.84 12.02
CA TYR A 68 4.31 15.21 10.61
C TYR A 68 3.12 16.12 10.30
N THR A 69 3.25 16.95 9.28
CA THR A 69 2.20 17.85 8.80
C THR A 69 1.47 17.25 7.61
N ILE A 70 0.15 17.19 7.67
CA ILE A 70 -0.67 16.64 6.58
C ILE A 70 -0.97 17.72 5.55
N VAL A 71 -0.70 17.41 4.28
CA VAL A 71 -1.22 18.12 3.12
C VAL A 71 -2.25 17.25 2.43
N SER A 72 -3.50 17.69 2.46
CA SER A 72 -4.62 16.93 1.88
C SER A 72 -4.89 17.36 0.44
N SER A 73 -4.87 16.41 -0.49
CA SER A 73 -5.35 16.57 -1.87
C SER A 73 -6.68 15.84 -2.02
N PRO A 74 -7.82 16.55 -2.08
CA PRO A 74 -9.13 15.93 -2.12
C PRO A 74 -9.35 15.14 -3.41
N LEU A 75 -9.95 13.97 -3.29
CA LEU A 75 -10.57 13.30 -4.42
C LEU A 75 -11.86 14.02 -4.78
N TYR A 76 -12.28 13.91 -6.03
CA TYR A 76 -13.59 14.38 -6.47
C TYR A 76 -14.40 13.22 -7.07
N ARG A 77 -15.70 13.40 -7.20
CA ARG A 77 -16.56 12.50 -7.95
C ARG A 77 -16.77 13.06 -9.35
N ASP A 78 -16.52 12.22 -10.36
CA ASP A 78 -16.85 12.56 -11.75
C ASP A 78 -18.36 12.49 -12.01
N GLU A 79 -18.76 12.75 -13.26
CA GLU A 79 -20.18 12.75 -13.69
C GLU A 79 -20.85 11.39 -13.51
N GLU A 80 -20.07 10.30 -13.49
CA GLU A 80 -20.53 8.93 -13.25
C GLU A 80 -20.56 8.57 -11.76
N GLY A 81 -20.15 9.50 -10.88
CA GLY A 81 -20.07 9.30 -9.44
C GLY A 81 -18.83 8.55 -8.99
N ILE A 82 -17.86 8.33 -9.88
CA ILE A 82 -16.61 7.62 -9.59
C ILE A 82 -15.61 8.56 -8.92
N TRP A 83 -14.97 8.12 -7.86
CA TRP A 83 -13.92 8.86 -7.20
C TRP A 83 -12.67 8.95 -8.08
N ARG A 84 -12.15 10.15 -8.28
CA ARG A 84 -10.97 10.46 -9.10
C ARG A 84 -9.96 11.30 -8.31
N ILE A 85 -8.68 11.18 -8.69
CA ILE A 85 -7.64 12.06 -8.19
C ILE A 85 -7.76 13.42 -8.89
N ASP A 86 -7.81 14.50 -8.12
CA ASP A 86 -7.67 15.86 -8.65
C ASP A 86 -6.19 16.15 -8.90
N PHE A 87 -5.74 15.86 -10.12
CA PHE A 87 -4.34 16.01 -10.52
C PHE A 87 -3.88 17.48 -10.54
N ASP A 88 -4.78 18.42 -10.77
CA ASP A 88 -4.44 19.84 -10.79
C ASP A 88 -4.20 20.34 -9.35
N ASP A 89 -5.07 19.95 -8.41
CA ASP A 89 -4.87 20.24 -6.99
C ASP A 89 -3.62 19.53 -6.44
N MET A 90 -3.43 18.26 -6.80
CA MET A 90 -2.24 17.47 -6.41
C MET A 90 -0.96 18.17 -6.89
N GLU A 91 -0.87 18.54 -8.18
CA GLU A 91 0.31 19.19 -8.74
C GLU A 91 0.56 20.56 -8.11
N ARG A 92 -0.49 21.35 -7.90
CA ARG A 92 -0.39 22.64 -7.22
C ARG A 92 0.23 22.49 -5.83
N LYS A 93 -0.23 21.51 -5.04
CA LYS A 93 0.29 21.26 -3.69
C LYS A 93 1.73 20.75 -3.69
N LEU A 94 2.07 19.84 -4.60
CA LEU A 94 3.45 19.36 -4.75
C LEU A 94 4.41 20.51 -5.06
N ARG A 95 4.00 21.47 -5.89
CA ARG A 95 4.80 22.62 -6.26
C ARG A 95 4.94 23.65 -5.11
N GLU A 96 3.86 23.91 -4.36
CA GLU A 96 3.78 25.03 -3.41
C GLU A 96 4.18 24.64 -1.99
N GLU A 97 4.01 23.38 -1.60
CA GLU A 97 4.07 22.94 -0.19
C GLU A 97 5.39 22.27 0.22
N LYS A 98 6.34 22.10 -0.69
CA LYS A 98 7.63 21.39 -0.43
C LYS A 98 7.42 20.01 0.22
N ILE A 99 6.70 19.16 -0.48
CA ILE A 99 6.37 17.81 -0.01
C ILE A 99 7.48 16.85 -0.42
N HIS A 100 8.00 16.05 0.51
CA HIS A 100 9.04 15.05 0.26
C HIS A 100 8.51 13.62 0.22
N ALA A 101 7.36 13.37 0.83
CA ALA A 101 6.74 12.05 0.86
C ALA A 101 5.22 12.12 0.67
N SER A 102 4.67 11.09 0.06
CA SER A 102 3.22 10.88 -0.05
C SER A 102 2.85 9.48 0.42
N ILE A 103 1.72 9.36 1.10
CA ILE A 103 1.08 8.08 1.36
C ILE A 103 0.01 7.88 0.29
N PHE A 104 0.20 6.85 -0.53
CA PHE A 104 -0.69 6.50 -1.63
C PHE A 104 -1.41 5.18 -1.31
N CYS A 105 -2.74 5.21 -1.19
CA CYS A 105 -3.55 4.03 -0.85
C CYS A 105 -4.10 3.38 -2.13
N SER A 106 -3.71 2.13 -2.40
CA SER A 106 -4.06 1.41 -3.63
C SER A 106 -4.28 -0.09 -3.37
N PRO A 107 -5.50 -0.62 -3.36
CA PRO A 107 -6.80 0.07 -3.53
C PRO A 107 -7.10 1.10 -2.44
N HIS A 108 -7.91 2.09 -2.78
CA HIS A 108 -8.11 3.25 -1.92
C HIS A 108 -9.19 3.03 -0.85
N ASN A 109 -8.84 3.23 0.40
CA ASN A 109 -9.75 3.25 1.54
C ASN A 109 -9.95 4.70 2.02
N PRO A 110 -11.22 5.23 2.10
CA PRO A 110 -12.47 4.49 2.15
C PRO A 110 -13.28 4.44 0.83
N SER A 111 -12.79 5.01 -0.27
CA SER A 111 -13.60 5.13 -1.48
C SER A 111 -13.85 3.81 -2.23
N GLY A 112 -13.04 2.77 -1.93
CA GLY A 112 -13.10 1.49 -2.63
C GLY A 112 -12.51 1.52 -4.06
N ARG A 113 -11.83 2.62 -4.45
CA ARG A 113 -11.26 2.74 -5.79
C ARG A 113 -10.13 1.74 -6.00
N VAL A 114 -10.21 0.98 -7.08
CA VAL A 114 -9.09 0.29 -7.71
C VAL A 114 -8.62 1.22 -8.83
N TRP A 115 -7.41 1.77 -8.67
CA TRP A 115 -6.88 2.78 -9.60
C TRP A 115 -6.58 2.19 -10.97
N GLU A 116 -6.89 2.92 -12.02
CA GLU A 116 -6.57 2.57 -13.39
C GLU A 116 -5.08 2.83 -13.70
N SER A 117 -4.51 2.10 -14.66
CA SER A 117 -3.10 2.28 -15.05
C SER A 117 -2.77 3.72 -15.45
N SER A 118 -3.70 4.40 -16.12
CA SER A 118 -3.56 5.81 -16.50
C SER A 118 -3.47 6.74 -15.28
N GLU A 119 -4.30 6.50 -14.26
CA GLU A 119 -4.30 7.28 -13.01
C GLU A 119 -3.00 7.07 -12.23
N LEU A 120 -2.56 5.82 -12.07
CA LEU A 120 -1.30 5.48 -11.41
C LEU A 120 -0.09 6.11 -12.12
N LYS A 121 -0.01 5.98 -13.45
CA LYS A 121 1.07 6.58 -14.25
C LYS A 121 1.10 8.09 -14.10
N LYS A 122 -0.05 8.75 -14.14
CA LYS A 122 -0.14 10.21 -14.00
C LYS A 122 0.26 10.66 -12.59
N ALA A 123 -0.17 9.95 -11.55
CA ALA A 123 0.23 10.23 -10.17
C ALA A 123 1.76 10.07 -10.00
N MET A 124 2.32 8.94 -10.46
CA MET A 124 3.76 8.70 -10.36
C MET A 124 4.60 9.69 -11.16
N ALA A 125 4.13 10.14 -12.34
CA ALA A 125 4.80 11.18 -13.12
C ALA A 125 4.82 12.54 -12.38
N LEU A 126 3.80 12.87 -11.63
CA LEU A 126 3.81 14.06 -10.78
C LEU A 126 4.77 13.91 -9.59
N TYR A 127 4.80 12.75 -8.93
CA TYR A 127 5.78 12.48 -7.89
C TYR A 127 7.21 12.54 -8.41
N GLU A 128 7.49 12.00 -9.60
CA GLU A 128 8.78 12.10 -10.28
C GLU A 128 9.16 13.57 -10.55
N LYS A 129 8.23 14.34 -11.10
CA LYS A 129 8.45 15.76 -11.42
C LYS A 129 8.87 16.61 -10.21
N TYR A 130 8.38 16.24 -9.03
CA TYR A 130 8.62 16.99 -7.79
C TYR A 130 9.52 16.25 -6.78
N ASP A 131 10.16 15.15 -7.20
CA ASP A 131 11.08 14.32 -6.38
C ASP A 131 10.46 13.86 -5.04
N VAL A 132 9.24 13.31 -5.11
CA VAL A 132 8.48 12.86 -3.93
C VAL A 132 8.58 11.36 -3.75
N GLN A 133 9.04 10.92 -2.61
CA GLN A 133 9.06 9.49 -2.24
C GLN A 133 7.65 8.98 -1.94
N VAL A 134 7.33 7.78 -2.35
CA VAL A 134 5.98 7.21 -2.22
C VAL A 134 5.96 6.07 -1.21
N ILE A 135 5.01 6.10 -0.30
CA ILE A 135 4.67 4.97 0.55
C ILE A 135 3.32 4.47 0.07
N SER A 136 3.32 3.31 -0.61
CA SER A 136 2.09 2.73 -1.14
C SER A 136 1.51 1.73 -0.16
N ASP A 137 0.34 2.03 0.39
CA ASP A 137 -0.42 1.06 1.18
C ASP A 137 -1.28 0.20 0.25
N GLU A 138 -0.86 -1.04 0.05
CA GLU A 138 -1.50 -2.01 -0.83
C GLU A 138 -2.15 -3.18 -0.04
N ILE A 139 -2.50 -2.96 1.22
CA ILE A 139 -3.06 -3.97 2.11
C ILE A 139 -4.38 -4.58 1.61
N TRP A 140 -5.10 -3.89 0.72
CA TRP A 140 -6.36 -4.35 0.13
C TRP A 140 -6.21 -4.97 -1.25
N SER A 141 -4.98 -5.17 -1.74
CA SER A 141 -4.68 -5.62 -3.11
C SER A 141 -5.33 -6.94 -3.53
N ASP A 142 -5.64 -7.82 -2.57
CA ASP A 142 -6.22 -9.13 -2.86
C ASP A 142 -7.75 -9.12 -2.92
N ILE A 143 -8.41 -8.16 -2.25
CA ILE A 143 -9.89 -8.09 -2.22
C ILE A 143 -10.37 -7.18 -3.34
N ILE A 144 -10.31 -7.70 -4.57
CA ILE A 144 -10.70 -7.00 -5.80
C ILE A 144 -11.94 -7.65 -6.37
N MET A 145 -12.99 -6.86 -6.57
CA MET A 145 -14.25 -7.36 -7.13
C MET A 145 -14.09 -7.79 -8.60
N PRO A 146 -14.84 -8.78 -9.07
CA PRO A 146 -14.81 -9.22 -10.48
C PRO A 146 -14.96 -8.05 -11.47
N GLY A 147 -14.17 -8.09 -12.53
CA GLY A 147 -14.12 -7.04 -13.55
C GLY A 147 -13.04 -5.99 -13.31
N PHE A 148 -12.36 -6.02 -12.17
CA PHE A 148 -11.24 -5.15 -11.84
C PHE A 148 -9.96 -5.97 -11.59
N SER A 149 -8.81 -5.30 -11.68
CA SER A 149 -7.51 -5.90 -11.36
C SER A 149 -6.66 -4.89 -10.62
N HIS A 150 -6.03 -5.34 -9.54
CA HIS A 150 -5.03 -4.53 -8.86
C HIS A 150 -3.78 -4.38 -9.73
N ILE A 151 -3.22 -3.19 -9.73
CA ILE A 151 -1.95 -2.88 -10.40
C ILE A 151 -1.01 -2.39 -9.29
N PRO A 152 0.08 -3.13 -8.99
CA PRO A 152 1.08 -2.67 -8.03
C PRO A 152 1.63 -1.31 -8.43
N THR A 153 1.64 -0.36 -7.50
CA THR A 153 2.12 1.01 -7.76
C THR A 153 3.54 1.02 -8.32
N GLN A 154 4.39 0.12 -7.84
CA GLN A 154 5.79 -0.03 -8.29
C GLN A 154 5.94 -0.53 -9.72
N SER A 155 4.88 -1.04 -10.37
CA SER A 155 4.94 -1.62 -11.71
C SER A 155 4.75 -0.62 -12.85
N VAL A 156 4.33 0.62 -12.55
CA VAL A 156 3.84 1.54 -13.60
C VAL A 156 4.93 2.39 -14.25
N SER A 157 6.09 2.54 -13.62
CA SER A 157 7.27 3.23 -14.18
C SER A 157 8.55 2.88 -13.43
N ASP A 158 9.70 3.19 -14.02
CA ASP A 158 11.01 3.01 -13.35
C ASP A 158 11.12 3.90 -12.11
N TYR A 159 10.61 5.13 -12.17
CA TYR A 159 10.54 6.00 -11.01
C TYR A 159 9.72 5.36 -9.88
N ALA A 160 8.50 4.92 -10.18
CA ALA A 160 7.64 4.25 -9.21
C ALA A 160 8.33 3.04 -8.59
N LYS A 161 9.03 2.23 -9.37
CA LYS A 161 9.79 1.07 -8.89
C LYS A 161 10.87 1.46 -7.89
N MET A 162 11.61 2.53 -8.16
CA MET A 162 12.81 2.91 -7.41
C MET A 162 12.53 3.89 -6.25
N HIS A 163 11.38 4.58 -6.26
CA HIS A 163 11.03 5.61 -5.27
C HIS A 163 9.79 5.26 -4.45
N THR A 164 9.30 4.02 -4.53
CA THR A 164 8.16 3.56 -3.73
C THR A 164 8.59 2.47 -2.76
N ILE A 165 8.14 2.58 -1.51
CA ILE A 165 8.06 1.48 -0.55
C ILE A 165 6.62 1.02 -0.52
N ALA A 166 6.35 -0.20 -0.99
CA ALA A 166 5.00 -0.77 -1.02
C ALA A 166 4.77 -1.69 0.18
N LEU A 167 3.65 -1.53 0.85
CA LEU A 167 3.29 -2.21 2.09
C LEU A 167 2.12 -3.17 1.85
N TYR A 168 2.29 -4.41 2.26
CA TYR A 168 1.34 -5.50 2.10
C TYR A 168 1.15 -6.27 3.40
N ALA A 169 0.01 -6.92 3.55
CA ALA A 169 -0.23 -7.85 4.65
C ALA A 169 -1.36 -8.82 4.33
N PRO A 170 -1.31 -10.07 4.81
CA PRO A 170 -2.43 -11.03 4.68
C PRO A 170 -3.59 -10.68 5.61
N SER A 171 -3.44 -9.68 6.48
CA SER A 171 -4.32 -9.40 7.61
C SER A 171 -5.75 -9.05 7.22
N LYS A 172 -5.95 -8.35 6.09
CA LYS A 172 -7.30 -8.00 5.61
C LYS A 172 -7.92 -9.16 4.84
N THR A 173 -7.16 -9.71 3.91
CA THR A 173 -7.59 -10.82 3.07
C THR A 173 -8.00 -12.04 3.89
N PHE A 174 -7.20 -12.43 4.87
CA PHE A 174 -7.37 -13.67 5.63
C PHE A 174 -7.83 -13.47 7.09
N ASN A 175 -8.32 -12.27 7.43
CA ASN A 175 -8.78 -11.94 8.79
C ASN A 175 -7.73 -12.18 9.89
N LEU A 176 -6.47 -11.84 9.61
CA LEU A 176 -5.31 -12.09 10.49
C LEU A 176 -4.81 -10.82 11.19
N ALA A 177 -5.66 -9.79 11.31
CA ALA A 177 -5.25 -8.48 11.86
C ALA A 177 -4.66 -8.56 13.27
N GLY A 178 -5.15 -9.47 14.10
CA GLY A 178 -4.67 -9.67 15.48
C GLY A 178 -3.23 -10.19 15.57
N LEU A 179 -2.66 -10.73 14.49
CA LEU A 179 -1.28 -11.21 14.43
C LEU A 179 -0.28 -10.11 14.06
N VAL A 180 -0.76 -8.98 13.56
CA VAL A 180 0.04 -7.76 13.25
C VAL A 180 1.18 -7.99 12.24
N GLY A 181 1.19 -9.08 11.47
CA GLY A 181 2.22 -9.35 10.46
C GLY A 181 1.98 -8.59 9.16
N ALA A 182 3.02 -7.93 8.65
CA ALA A 182 3.04 -7.25 7.37
C ALA A 182 4.43 -7.38 6.73
N TYR A 183 4.57 -6.92 5.50
CA TYR A 183 5.87 -6.81 4.83
C TYR A 183 5.90 -5.61 3.91
N HIS A 184 7.10 -5.11 3.64
CA HIS A 184 7.30 -4.15 2.57
C HIS A 184 8.06 -4.76 1.41
N ILE A 185 7.85 -4.19 0.22
CA ILE A 185 8.64 -4.42 -0.98
C ILE A 185 9.36 -3.12 -1.34
N CYS A 186 10.69 -3.19 -1.47
CA CYS A 186 11.53 -2.08 -1.89
C CYS A 186 12.60 -2.56 -2.87
N TYR A 187 12.57 -2.03 -4.10
CA TYR A 187 13.55 -2.40 -5.15
C TYR A 187 14.83 -1.55 -5.10
N ASN A 188 14.77 -0.37 -4.48
CA ASN A 188 15.92 0.51 -4.32
C ASN A 188 16.76 0.03 -3.13
N LYS A 189 17.94 -0.53 -3.42
CA LYS A 189 18.82 -1.07 -2.39
C LYS A 189 19.20 -0.03 -1.33
N THR A 190 19.42 1.21 -1.70
CA THR A 190 19.78 2.27 -0.72
C THR A 190 18.62 2.54 0.24
N LEU A 191 17.37 2.56 -0.27
CA LEU A 191 16.18 2.71 0.57
C LEU A 191 15.97 1.48 1.44
N GLN A 192 16.17 0.28 0.88
CA GLN A 192 16.08 -0.98 1.62
C GLN A 192 17.08 -1.02 2.79
N ASP A 193 18.35 -0.69 2.54
CA ASP A 193 19.39 -0.65 3.57
C ASP A 193 19.06 0.39 4.67
N ARG A 194 18.46 1.54 4.29
CA ARG A 194 17.99 2.55 5.26
C ARG A 194 16.80 2.04 6.09
N MET A 195 15.84 1.37 5.45
CA MET A 195 14.71 0.74 6.15
C MET A 195 15.18 -0.30 7.16
N GLU A 196 16.06 -1.21 6.76
CA GLU A 196 16.63 -2.22 7.65
C GLU A 196 17.36 -1.61 8.84
N LYS A 197 18.14 -0.55 8.61
CA LYS A 197 18.82 0.17 9.68
C LYS A 197 17.84 0.82 10.65
N GLU A 198 16.82 1.49 10.15
CA GLU A 198 15.80 2.14 10.98
C GLU A 198 15.00 1.12 11.80
N THR A 199 14.57 0.04 11.17
CA THR A 199 13.81 -1.01 11.86
C THR A 199 14.67 -1.79 12.86
N SER A 200 15.98 -1.93 12.64
CA SER A 200 16.89 -2.59 13.58
C SER A 200 17.09 -1.82 14.90
N LEU A 201 16.82 -0.51 14.89
CA LEU A 201 16.82 0.33 16.09
C LEU A 201 15.57 0.13 16.94
N SER A 202 14.55 -0.47 16.38
CA SER A 202 13.27 -0.78 17.04
C SER A 202 13.23 -2.27 17.37
N HIS A 203 13.32 -2.60 18.64
CA HIS A 203 13.15 -3.99 19.12
C HIS A 203 11.75 -4.57 18.81
N TYR A 204 10.83 -3.75 18.33
CA TYR A 204 9.45 -4.15 18.04
C TYR A 204 9.24 -4.66 16.61
N ASN A 205 10.22 -4.54 15.72
CA ASN A 205 10.08 -5.01 14.33
C ASN A 205 10.70 -6.41 14.09
N SER A 206 10.74 -7.23 15.12
CA SER A 206 11.14 -8.63 15.00
C SER A 206 9.96 -9.47 14.52
N MET A 207 10.24 -10.37 13.56
CA MET A 207 9.20 -11.24 12.99
C MET A 207 8.58 -12.13 14.07
N ASN A 208 7.28 -12.00 14.24
CA ASN A 208 6.49 -12.86 15.10
C ASN A 208 6.29 -14.23 14.44
N VAL A 209 6.63 -15.29 15.17
CA VAL A 209 6.54 -16.67 14.65
C VAL A 209 5.13 -17.05 14.20
N LEU A 210 4.09 -16.64 14.94
CA LEU A 210 2.71 -16.91 14.55
C LEU A 210 2.33 -16.18 13.27
N SER A 211 2.74 -14.91 13.11
CA SER A 211 2.52 -14.13 11.89
C SER A 211 3.24 -14.74 10.69
N MET A 212 4.45 -15.27 10.89
CA MET A 212 5.21 -15.95 9.84
C MET A 212 4.47 -17.18 9.32
N HIS A 213 4.06 -18.07 10.22
CA HIS A 213 3.34 -19.28 9.82
C HIS A 213 1.94 -18.99 9.28
N ALA A 214 1.26 -17.97 9.81
CA ALA A 214 -0.03 -17.56 9.28
C ALA A 214 0.08 -17.03 7.85
N LEU A 215 1.12 -16.25 7.52
CA LEU A 215 1.35 -15.79 6.15
C LEU A 215 1.67 -16.97 5.22
N ILE A 216 2.53 -17.91 5.64
CA ILE A 216 2.86 -19.10 4.85
C ILE A 216 1.59 -19.90 4.53
N GLY A 217 0.72 -20.12 5.53
CA GLY A 217 -0.56 -20.79 5.32
C GLY A 217 -1.53 -19.98 4.45
N ALA A 218 -1.62 -18.69 4.66
CA ALA A 218 -2.48 -17.80 3.89
C ALA A 218 -2.08 -17.73 2.39
N TYR A 219 -0.77 -17.70 2.11
CA TYR A 219 -0.24 -17.59 0.76
C TYR A 219 0.03 -18.97 0.10
N SER A 220 -0.68 -20.01 0.56
CA SER A 220 -0.68 -21.35 -0.01
C SER A 220 -1.71 -21.51 -1.13
N GLU A 221 -1.72 -22.67 -1.79
CA GLU A 221 -2.77 -23.01 -2.77
C GLU A 221 -4.15 -23.07 -2.12
N GLU A 222 -4.26 -23.57 -0.88
CA GLU A 222 -5.51 -23.55 -0.12
C GLU A 222 -5.97 -22.12 0.17
N GLY A 223 -5.04 -21.22 0.46
CA GLY A 223 -5.33 -19.79 0.65
C GLY A 223 -5.86 -19.13 -0.63
N LYS A 224 -5.31 -19.48 -1.80
CA LYS A 224 -5.83 -19.01 -3.10
C LYS A 224 -7.28 -19.49 -3.35
N LEU A 225 -7.59 -20.74 -3.02
CA LEU A 225 -8.95 -21.29 -3.14
C LEU A 225 -9.91 -20.55 -2.18
N TRP A 226 -9.49 -20.38 -0.94
CA TRP A 226 -10.28 -19.66 0.07
C TRP A 226 -10.58 -18.20 -0.37
N LEU A 227 -9.59 -17.50 -0.90
CA LEU A 227 -9.77 -16.13 -1.41
C LEU A 227 -10.79 -16.08 -2.55
N LYS A 228 -10.72 -17.05 -3.47
CA LYS A 228 -11.69 -17.17 -4.57
C LYS A 228 -13.13 -17.35 -4.06
N GLU A 229 -13.32 -18.20 -3.06
CA GLU A 229 -14.64 -18.41 -2.43
C GLU A 229 -15.11 -17.15 -1.70
N LEU A 230 -14.22 -16.49 -0.94
CA LEU A 230 -14.52 -15.22 -0.28
C LEU A 230 -15.00 -14.15 -1.27
N LEU A 231 -14.31 -13.98 -2.39
CA LEU A 231 -14.68 -13.00 -3.42
C LEU A 231 -16.04 -13.31 -4.05
N SER A 232 -16.41 -14.59 -4.20
CA SER A 232 -17.77 -14.98 -4.63
C SER A 232 -18.84 -14.51 -3.63
N VAL A 233 -18.65 -14.83 -2.35
CA VAL A 233 -19.59 -14.44 -1.29
C VAL A 233 -19.69 -12.91 -1.17
N LEU A 234 -18.56 -12.20 -1.24
CA LEU A 234 -18.56 -10.74 -1.19
C LEU A 234 -19.29 -10.12 -2.40
N SER A 235 -19.15 -10.72 -3.59
CA SER A 235 -19.85 -10.27 -4.80
C SER A 235 -21.35 -10.49 -4.67
N GLU A 236 -21.80 -11.64 -4.19
CA GLU A 236 -23.21 -11.93 -3.93
C GLU A 236 -23.80 -10.95 -2.90
N ASN A 237 -23.07 -10.69 -1.80
CA ASN A 237 -23.50 -9.75 -0.78
C ASN A 237 -23.61 -8.31 -1.33
N ARG A 238 -22.65 -7.88 -2.17
CA ARG A 238 -22.72 -6.59 -2.87
C ARG A 238 -23.95 -6.50 -3.74
N ASP A 239 -24.19 -7.50 -4.59
CA ASP A 239 -25.29 -7.50 -5.53
C ASP A 239 -26.65 -7.50 -4.80
N PHE A 240 -26.75 -8.27 -3.71
CA PHE A 240 -27.92 -8.25 -2.83
C PHE A 240 -28.13 -6.84 -2.23
N ALA A 241 -27.09 -6.23 -1.68
CA ALA A 241 -27.19 -4.89 -1.07
C ALA A 241 -27.59 -3.83 -2.10
N CYS A 242 -26.99 -3.85 -3.30
CA CYS A 242 -27.33 -2.93 -4.38
C CYS A 242 -28.77 -3.10 -4.90
N ALA A 243 -29.31 -4.33 -4.89
CA ALA A 243 -30.69 -4.58 -5.28
C ALA A 243 -31.71 -4.18 -4.19
N PHE A 244 -31.28 -4.12 -2.93
CA PHE A 244 -32.14 -3.78 -1.80
C PHE A 244 -32.26 -2.27 -1.55
N ILE A 245 -31.24 -1.47 -1.92
CA ILE A 245 -31.20 0.00 -1.79
C ILE A 245 -31.86 0.66 -3.00
#